data_a948d2bc96066ecc7bd1726c55515fdf
#
_entry.id   a948d2bc96066ecc7bd1726c55515fdf
#
_cell.length_a   1.000
_cell.length_b   1.000
_cell.length_c   1.000
_cell.angle_alpha   90.00
_cell.angle_beta   90.00
_cell.angle_gamma   90.00
#
_symmetry.space_group_name_H-M   'P 1'
#
loop_
_entity.id
_entity.type
_entity.pdbx_description
1 polymer ?
#
loop_
_entity_poly.entity_id
_entity_poly.type
_entity_poly.pdbx_seq_one_letter_code
_entity_poly.pdbx_strand_id
1 'polypeptide(L)'
;MRDRYEIELVQAFIRAGKPVFGICRGFQLINVMHGGSLWQDITSQRHGSLDHRALERYEKHFHEVEVVPGTRLAELYPGVARARANSIHHQGIKQLAPGFEVEARCPDDGMIEAIRRTGSGSYVAAVQWHPEFHHPLQPGQFDDSAMLRDFLDACRAVRAANATPSTAQSPR
;
A
#
# COMPACT_ATOMS: atom_id res chain seq x y z
N MET A 1 -3.72 -15.45 16.36
CA MET A 1 -3.45 -14.43 17.43
C MET A 1 -2.84 -13.14 16.82
N ARG A 2 -1.78 -13.23 16.02
CA ARG A 2 -1.10 -12.07 15.39
C ARG A 2 -2.04 -11.22 14.52
N ASP A 3 -2.78 -11.81 13.59
CA ASP A 3 -3.68 -11.08 12.69
C ASP A 3 -4.75 -10.26 13.42
N ARG A 4 -5.34 -10.84 14.46
CA ARG A 4 -6.34 -10.14 15.27
C ARG A 4 -5.77 -8.91 15.95
N TYR A 5 -4.58 -9.02 16.53
CA TYR A 5 -3.89 -7.89 17.17
C TYR A 5 -3.59 -6.78 16.16
N GLU A 6 -3.05 -7.15 14.99
CA GLU A 6 -2.72 -6.17 13.95
C GLU A 6 -3.96 -5.47 13.38
N ILE A 7 -5.07 -6.20 13.19
CA ILE A 7 -6.36 -5.62 12.78
C ILE A 7 -6.84 -4.60 13.82
N GLU A 8 -6.84 -4.97 15.11
CA GLU A 8 -7.27 -4.09 16.20
C GLU A 8 -6.39 -2.83 16.26
N LEU A 9 -5.07 -2.97 16.07
CA LEU A 9 -4.13 -1.85 16.02
C LEU A 9 -4.41 -0.91 14.86
N VAL A 10 -4.51 -1.43 13.64
CA VAL A 10 -4.79 -0.62 12.43
C VAL A 10 -6.13 0.09 12.56
N GLN A 11 -7.16 -0.59 13.03
CA GLN A 11 -8.47 0.02 13.29
C GLN A 11 -8.39 1.15 14.33
N ALA A 12 -7.61 0.98 15.40
CA ALA A 12 -7.42 2.01 16.42
C ALA A 12 -6.73 3.26 15.82
N PHE A 13 -5.73 3.08 14.96
CA PHE A 13 -5.07 4.19 14.25
C PHE A 13 -6.04 4.92 13.32
N ILE A 14 -6.81 4.19 12.52
CA ILE A 14 -7.81 4.77 11.61
C ILE A 14 -8.88 5.54 12.39
N ARG A 15 -9.43 4.97 13.48
CA ARG A 15 -10.41 5.66 14.35
C ARG A 15 -9.84 6.93 14.98
N ALA A 16 -8.56 6.93 15.28
CA ALA A 16 -7.87 8.10 15.83
C ALA A 16 -7.44 9.13 14.76
N GLY A 17 -7.87 8.96 13.50
CA GLY A 17 -7.49 9.84 12.40
C GLY A 17 -6.02 9.76 11.99
N LYS A 18 -5.28 8.76 12.49
CA LYS A 18 -3.85 8.62 12.19
C LYS A 18 -3.64 7.97 10.82
N PRO A 19 -2.63 8.42 10.06
CA PRO A 19 -2.24 7.78 8.81
C PRO A 19 -1.75 6.35 9.01
N VAL A 20 -2.05 5.49 8.02
CA VAL A 20 -1.60 4.11 7.95
C VAL A 20 -0.99 3.84 6.58
N PHE A 21 0.20 3.23 6.57
CA PHE A 21 0.84 2.73 5.37
C PHE A 21 1.15 1.24 5.51
N GLY A 22 0.58 0.42 4.62
CA GLY A 22 0.73 -1.03 4.63
C GLY A 22 1.79 -1.51 3.64
N ILE A 23 2.67 -2.42 4.08
CA ILE A 23 3.70 -3.04 3.22
C ILE A 23 3.46 -4.55 3.19
N CYS A 24 3.45 -5.13 2.01
CA CYS A 24 3.31 -6.55 1.73
C CYS A 24 2.17 -7.20 2.54
N ARG A 25 2.47 -7.85 3.65
CA ARG A 25 1.45 -8.41 4.54
C ARG A 25 0.51 -7.34 5.10
N GLY A 26 0.98 -6.11 5.36
CA GLY A 26 0.15 -4.98 5.77
C GLY A 26 -0.85 -4.55 4.69
N PHE A 27 -0.45 -4.57 3.42
CA PHE A 27 -1.32 -4.34 2.27
C PHE A 27 -2.45 -5.37 2.20
N GLN A 28 -2.14 -6.65 2.36
CA GLN A 28 -3.12 -7.74 2.37
C GLN A 28 -4.07 -7.64 3.56
N LEU A 29 -3.55 -7.34 4.75
CA LEU A 29 -4.31 -7.15 5.97
C LEU A 29 -5.31 -6.00 5.84
N ILE A 30 -4.89 -4.85 5.31
CA ILE A 30 -5.75 -3.69 5.07
C ILE A 30 -6.90 -4.06 4.14
N ASN A 31 -6.63 -4.79 3.06
CA ASN A 31 -7.68 -5.23 2.15
C ASN A 31 -8.70 -6.15 2.85
N VAL A 32 -8.23 -7.15 3.56
CA VAL A 32 -9.12 -8.14 4.22
C VAL A 32 -9.95 -7.51 5.33
N MET A 33 -9.36 -6.66 6.16
CA MET A 33 -10.09 -6.02 7.27
C MET A 33 -11.17 -5.05 6.81
N HIS A 34 -11.12 -4.59 5.56
CA HIS A 34 -12.15 -3.76 4.94
C HIS A 34 -13.11 -4.54 4.02
N GLY A 35 -13.09 -5.87 4.08
CA GLY A 35 -14.04 -6.72 3.36
C GLY A 35 -13.58 -7.21 1.99
N GLY A 36 -12.33 -7.01 1.63
CA GLY A 36 -11.71 -7.63 0.46
C GLY A 36 -11.31 -9.09 0.71
N SER A 37 -10.78 -9.75 -0.33
CA SER A 37 -10.30 -11.14 -0.24
C SER A 37 -8.94 -11.32 -0.90
N LEU A 38 -8.27 -12.44 -0.61
CA LEU A 38 -6.96 -12.80 -1.13
C LEU A 38 -6.99 -14.09 -1.94
N TRP A 39 -6.10 -14.18 -2.91
CA TRP A 39 -5.57 -15.44 -3.36
C TRP A 39 -4.68 -15.98 -2.25
N GLN A 40 -4.99 -17.15 -1.71
CA GLN A 40 -4.22 -17.74 -0.60
C GLN A 40 -2.88 -18.31 -1.08
N ASP A 41 -2.83 -18.70 -2.33
CA ASP A 41 -1.62 -19.07 -3.05
C ASP A 41 -1.85 -18.76 -4.53
N ILE A 42 -1.13 -17.77 -5.04
CA ILE A 42 -1.30 -17.27 -6.41
C ILE A 42 -1.02 -18.38 -7.42
N THR A 43 0.09 -19.08 -7.23
CA THR A 43 0.58 -20.08 -8.18
C THR A 43 -0.42 -21.23 -8.36
N SER A 44 -1.02 -21.72 -7.26
CA SER A 44 -1.96 -22.85 -7.32
C SER A 44 -3.39 -22.44 -7.66
N GLN A 45 -3.80 -21.21 -7.33
CA GLN A 45 -5.19 -20.75 -7.47
C GLN A 45 -5.44 -19.89 -8.70
N ARG A 46 -4.39 -19.35 -9.31
CA ARG A 46 -4.48 -18.45 -10.46
C ARG A 46 -3.52 -18.88 -11.57
N HIS A 47 -3.97 -19.84 -12.38
CA HIS A 47 -3.18 -20.33 -13.52
C HIS A 47 -2.79 -19.20 -14.47
N GLY A 48 -1.52 -19.16 -14.89
CA GLY A 48 -0.97 -18.15 -15.79
C GLY A 48 -0.48 -16.87 -15.13
N SER A 49 -0.55 -16.76 -13.79
CA SER A 49 0.13 -15.68 -13.07
C SER A 49 1.64 -15.87 -13.07
N LEU A 50 2.35 -14.77 -12.89
CA LEU A 50 3.78 -14.80 -12.58
C LEU A 50 4.02 -15.55 -11.26
N ASP A 51 5.22 -16.10 -11.12
CA ASP A 51 5.74 -16.53 -9.83
C ASP A 51 6.22 -15.29 -9.06
N HIS A 52 5.37 -14.79 -8.18
CA HIS A 52 5.66 -13.63 -7.33
C HIS A 52 6.58 -13.95 -6.15
N ARG A 53 7.07 -15.20 -6.03
CA ARG A 53 7.93 -15.67 -4.94
C ARG A 53 8.98 -16.65 -5.41
N ALA A 54 9.92 -16.23 -6.22
CA ALA A 54 11.04 -17.08 -6.60
C ALA A 54 12.02 -17.23 -5.42
N LEU A 55 11.90 -18.32 -4.65
CA LEU A 55 12.72 -18.59 -3.45
C LEU A 55 14.22 -18.60 -3.73
N GLU A 56 14.61 -19.06 -4.93
CA GLU A 56 16.02 -19.13 -5.36
C GLU A 56 16.62 -17.73 -5.66
N ARG A 57 15.79 -16.71 -5.80
CA ARG A 57 16.17 -15.34 -6.13
C ARG A 57 15.57 -14.32 -5.19
N TYR A 58 15.33 -14.68 -3.94
CA TYR A 58 14.55 -13.94 -2.95
C TYR A 58 14.82 -12.42 -2.93
N GLU A 59 16.08 -11.98 -2.94
CA GLU A 59 16.45 -10.55 -2.95
C GLU A 59 16.60 -9.93 -4.36
N LYS A 60 16.50 -10.75 -5.40
CA LYS A 60 16.72 -10.35 -6.81
C LYS A 60 15.53 -10.64 -7.70
N HIS A 61 14.39 -10.95 -7.11
CA HIS A 61 13.16 -11.18 -7.84
C HIS A 61 12.40 -9.88 -7.98
N PHE A 62 12.25 -9.42 -9.22
CA PHE A 62 11.58 -8.19 -9.58
C PHE A 62 10.60 -8.45 -10.71
N HIS A 63 9.50 -7.71 -10.71
CA HIS A 63 8.59 -7.61 -11.85
C HIS A 63 8.26 -6.15 -12.16
N GLU A 64 7.62 -5.88 -13.27
CA GLU A 64 7.12 -4.56 -13.59
C GLU A 64 5.85 -4.25 -12.79
N VAL A 65 5.75 -3.00 -12.38
CA VAL A 65 4.55 -2.41 -11.78
C VAL A 65 4.11 -1.26 -12.66
N GLU A 66 2.87 -1.28 -13.12
CA GLU A 66 2.23 -0.24 -13.90
C GLU A 66 1.39 0.65 -13.00
N VAL A 67 1.68 1.95 -13.00
CA VAL A 67 0.96 2.97 -12.24
C VAL A 67 -0.35 3.31 -12.94
N VAL A 68 -1.45 3.28 -12.22
CA VAL A 68 -2.78 3.60 -12.75
C VAL A 68 -2.91 5.13 -12.93
N PRO A 69 -3.19 5.63 -14.15
CA PRO A 69 -3.33 7.06 -14.39
C PRO A 69 -4.47 7.68 -13.57
N GLY A 70 -4.27 8.94 -13.14
CA GLY A 70 -5.28 9.69 -12.41
C GLY A 70 -5.36 9.37 -10.91
N THR A 71 -4.49 8.50 -10.41
CA THR A 71 -4.38 8.17 -8.98
C THR A 71 -3.35 9.06 -8.28
N ARG A 72 -3.40 9.08 -6.94
CA ARG A 72 -2.40 9.81 -6.15
C ARG A 72 -0.98 9.30 -6.41
N LEU A 73 -0.82 7.99 -6.60
CA LEU A 73 0.48 7.43 -6.95
C LEU A 73 1.00 7.99 -8.27
N ALA A 74 0.14 8.15 -9.29
CA ALA A 74 0.53 8.76 -10.56
C ALA A 74 0.94 10.24 -10.41
N GLU A 75 0.30 10.99 -9.51
CA GLU A 75 0.68 12.37 -9.19
C GLU A 75 2.05 12.47 -8.51
N LEU A 76 2.38 11.51 -7.65
CA LEU A 76 3.67 11.44 -6.95
C LEU A 76 4.83 11.09 -7.88
N TYR A 77 4.55 10.43 -9.00
CA TYR A 77 5.53 9.95 -9.98
C TYR A 77 5.21 10.45 -11.39
N PRO A 78 5.25 11.76 -11.64
CA PRO A 78 4.93 12.33 -12.94
C PRO A 78 5.85 11.76 -14.04
N GLY A 79 5.24 11.23 -15.10
CA GLY A 79 5.97 10.64 -16.23
C GLY A 79 6.43 9.19 -16.02
N VAL A 80 6.22 8.60 -14.85
CA VAL A 80 6.53 7.19 -14.60
C VAL A 80 5.26 6.35 -14.77
N ALA A 81 5.12 5.74 -15.95
CA ALA A 81 4.02 4.80 -16.21
C ALA A 81 4.32 3.41 -15.66
N ARG A 82 5.58 2.97 -15.69
CA ARG A 82 6.05 1.66 -15.23
C ARG A 82 7.40 1.78 -14.53
N ALA A 83 7.61 0.93 -13.55
CA ALA A 83 8.89 0.75 -12.88
C ALA A 83 9.00 -0.68 -12.34
N ARG A 84 10.20 -1.10 -11.97
CA ARG A 84 10.44 -2.42 -11.38
C ARG A 84 10.32 -2.35 -9.86
N ALA A 85 9.57 -3.30 -9.28
CA ALA A 85 9.50 -3.50 -7.84
C ALA A 85 9.91 -4.93 -7.48
N ASN A 86 10.41 -5.13 -6.26
CA ASN A 86 10.69 -6.47 -5.77
C ASN A 86 9.39 -7.25 -5.52
N SER A 87 9.45 -8.56 -5.67
CA SER A 87 8.30 -9.43 -5.50
C SER A 87 8.66 -10.64 -4.64
N ILE A 88 8.12 -10.67 -3.42
CA ILE A 88 8.44 -11.68 -2.41
C ILE A 88 7.15 -12.17 -1.72
N HIS A 89 6.09 -12.37 -2.49
CA HIS A 89 4.79 -12.75 -1.94
C HIS A 89 4.14 -13.90 -2.72
N HIS A 90 3.49 -14.81 -2.03
CA HIS A 90 2.71 -15.90 -2.62
C HIS A 90 1.21 -15.68 -2.52
N GLN A 91 0.79 -14.69 -1.74
CA GLN A 91 -0.60 -14.22 -1.64
C GLN A 91 -0.75 -12.86 -2.31
N GLY A 92 -1.95 -12.54 -2.78
CA GLY A 92 -2.27 -11.26 -3.39
C GLY A 92 -3.75 -10.96 -3.32
N ILE A 93 -4.15 -9.72 -3.60
CA ILE A 93 -5.55 -9.32 -3.58
C ILE A 93 -6.31 -10.03 -4.71
N LYS A 94 -7.37 -10.75 -4.34
CA LYS A 94 -8.34 -11.36 -5.25
C LYS A 94 -9.49 -10.41 -5.53
N GLN A 95 -10.07 -9.83 -4.48
CA GLN A 95 -11.13 -8.84 -4.54
C GLN A 95 -10.72 -7.64 -3.71
N LEU A 96 -10.74 -6.46 -4.35
CA LEU A 96 -10.45 -5.21 -3.67
C LEU A 96 -11.57 -4.86 -2.69
N ALA A 97 -11.17 -4.38 -1.53
CA ALA A 97 -12.11 -3.91 -0.50
C ALA A 97 -12.89 -2.69 -0.97
N PRO A 98 -14.18 -2.57 -0.59
CA PRO A 98 -14.95 -1.33 -0.81
C PRO A 98 -14.26 -0.11 -0.20
N GLY A 99 -14.35 1.05 -0.88
CA GLY A 99 -13.74 2.29 -0.42
C GLY A 99 -12.23 2.39 -0.65
N PHE A 100 -11.69 1.50 -1.49
CA PHE A 100 -10.30 1.58 -1.98
C PHE A 100 -10.27 1.69 -3.49
N GLU A 101 -9.23 2.28 -4.01
CA GLU A 101 -8.87 2.29 -5.42
C GLU A 101 -7.54 1.60 -5.65
N VAL A 102 -7.35 1.11 -6.87
CA VAL A 102 -6.09 0.53 -7.29
C VAL A 102 -5.19 1.63 -7.82
N GLU A 103 -4.01 1.77 -7.25
CA GLU A 103 -3.00 2.73 -7.69
C GLU A 103 -1.92 2.11 -8.60
N ALA A 104 -1.70 0.80 -8.48
CA ALA A 104 -0.76 0.09 -9.36
C ALA A 104 -1.12 -1.39 -9.54
N ARG A 105 -0.67 -1.97 -10.66
CA ARG A 105 -0.84 -3.39 -11.01
C ARG A 105 0.43 -3.96 -11.62
N CYS A 106 0.61 -5.26 -11.49
CA CYS A 106 1.52 -6.02 -12.36
C CYS A 106 0.92 -6.07 -13.77
N PRO A 107 1.60 -5.57 -14.82
CA PRO A 107 1.05 -5.58 -16.19
C PRO A 107 0.93 -6.97 -16.79
N ASP A 108 1.76 -7.92 -16.36
CA ASP A 108 1.83 -9.26 -16.94
C ASP A 108 0.65 -10.15 -16.54
N ASP A 109 0.14 -9.99 -15.32
CA ASP A 109 -0.96 -10.82 -14.83
C ASP A 109 -2.10 -10.03 -14.18
N GLY A 110 -1.99 -8.70 -14.10
CA GLY A 110 -3.01 -7.81 -13.54
C GLY A 110 -3.15 -7.89 -12.02
N MET A 111 -2.19 -8.52 -11.31
CA MET A 111 -2.19 -8.53 -9.85
C MET A 111 -2.16 -7.11 -9.31
N ILE A 112 -2.98 -6.84 -8.28
CA ILE A 112 -3.02 -5.53 -7.62
C ILE A 112 -1.77 -5.38 -6.77
N GLU A 113 -1.04 -4.28 -6.97
CA GLU A 113 0.25 -4.03 -6.35
C GLU A 113 0.26 -2.80 -5.43
N ALA A 114 -0.65 -1.84 -5.64
CA ALA A 114 -0.84 -0.72 -4.73
C ALA A 114 -2.31 -0.33 -4.63
N ILE A 115 -2.73 0.08 -3.43
CA ILE A 115 -4.08 0.53 -3.14
C ILE A 115 -4.06 1.77 -2.25
N ARG A 116 -5.10 2.59 -2.40
CA ARG A 116 -5.37 3.75 -1.56
C ARG A 116 -6.83 3.82 -1.18
N ARG A 117 -7.12 4.25 0.05
CA ARG A 117 -8.46 4.53 0.50
C ARG A 117 -9.00 5.78 -0.21
N THR A 118 -10.23 5.67 -0.71
CA THR A 118 -10.95 6.79 -1.35
C THR A 118 -11.79 7.57 -0.35
N GLY A 119 -12.15 8.81 -0.71
CA GLY A 119 -13.03 9.66 0.09
C GLY A 119 -12.37 10.32 1.28
N SER A 120 -13.20 10.96 2.13
CA SER A 120 -12.74 11.66 3.34
C SER A 120 -12.40 10.68 4.46
N GLY A 121 -11.36 10.96 5.23
CA GLY A 121 -10.96 10.16 6.38
C GLY A 121 -9.45 10.07 6.55
N SER A 122 -9.01 9.14 7.40
CA SER A 122 -7.58 8.92 7.61
C SER A 122 -6.90 8.50 6.30
N TYR A 123 -5.68 8.97 6.12
CA TYR A 123 -4.81 8.48 5.06
C TYR A 123 -4.56 6.99 5.26
N VAL A 124 -4.90 6.18 4.28
CA VAL A 124 -4.59 4.75 4.23
C VAL A 124 -4.11 4.42 2.83
N ALA A 125 -2.84 4.05 2.71
CA ALA A 125 -2.27 3.57 1.46
C ALA A 125 -1.45 2.31 1.73
N ALA A 126 -1.26 1.47 0.72
CA ALA A 126 -0.51 0.25 0.89
C ALA A 126 0.06 -0.26 -0.44
N VAL A 127 1.20 -0.94 -0.34
CA VAL A 127 1.91 -1.57 -1.47
C VAL A 127 2.20 -3.03 -1.18
N GLN A 128 2.22 -3.85 -2.24
CA GLN A 128 2.50 -5.28 -2.12
C GLN A 128 4.00 -5.57 -2.08
N TRP A 129 4.80 -4.73 -2.74
CA TRP A 129 6.26 -4.85 -2.70
C TRP A 129 6.85 -4.37 -1.38
N HIS A 130 8.17 -4.51 -1.24
CA HIS A 130 8.94 -4.12 -0.06
C HIS A 130 9.85 -2.92 -0.38
N PRO A 131 9.43 -1.68 -0.10
CA PRO A 131 10.23 -0.47 -0.30
C PRO A 131 11.59 -0.51 0.39
N GLU A 132 11.67 -1.19 1.54
CA GLU A 132 12.88 -1.32 2.35
C GLU A 132 14.03 -2.06 1.66
N PHE A 133 13.73 -2.83 0.59
CA PHE A 133 14.74 -3.55 -0.19
C PHE A 133 15.19 -2.81 -1.46
N HIS A 134 14.68 -1.62 -1.72
CA HIS A 134 15.07 -0.80 -2.87
C HIS A 134 16.26 0.13 -2.57
N HIS A 135 17.08 -0.19 -1.57
CA HIS A 135 18.25 0.62 -1.27
C HIS A 135 19.53 -0.24 -1.27
N PRO A 136 20.59 0.12 -2.05
CA PRO A 136 20.62 1.24 -3.00
C PRO A 136 19.73 1.02 -4.22
N LEU A 137 19.10 2.10 -4.72
CA LEU A 137 18.20 2.07 -5.88
C LEU A 137 18.95 1.62 -7.13
N GLN A 138 18.41 0.63 -7.82
CA GLN A 138 18.94 0.15 -9.09
C GLN A 138 18.24 0.83 -10.28
N PRO A 139 18.89 0.95 -11.45
CA PRO A 139 18.26 1.51 -12.65
C PRO A 139 16.93 0.82 -12.99
N GLY A 140 15.88 1.63 -13.20
CA GLY A 140 14.54 1.17 -13.53
C GLY A 140 13.72 0.65 -12.35
N GLN A 141 14.26 0.65 -11.13
CA GLN A 141 13.48 0.37 -9.93
C GLN A 141 12.59 1.55 -9.54
N PHE A 142 11.50 1.22 -8.84
CA PHE A 142 10.62 2.20 -8.23
C PHE A 142 11.36 2.99 -7.13
N ASP A 143 11.39 4.31 -7.25
CA ASP A 143 11.91 5.17 -6.17
C ASP A 143 10.81 5.43 -5.15
N ASP A 144 10.77 4.63 -4.10
CA ASP A 144 9.73 4.71 -3.07
C ASP A 144 9.74 6.00 -2.23
N SER A 145 10.74 6.85 -2.41
CA SER A 145 10.94 8.02 -1.55
C SER A 145 9.81 9.05 -1.66
N ALA A 146 9.18 9.22 -2.83
CA ALA A 146 8.06 10.14 -2.99
C ALA A 146 6.81 9.65 -2.25
N MET A 147 6.51 8.36 -2.35
CA MET A 147 5.39 7.72 -1.66
C MET A 147 5.57 7.74 -0.13
N LEU A 148 6.78 7.44 0.35
CA LEU A 148 7.09 7.51 1.78
C LEU A 148 7.02 8.95 2.32
N ARG A 149 7.45 9.94 1.53
CA ARG A 149 7.28 11.36 1.88
C ARG A 149 5.81 11.74 1.98
N ASP A 150 4.96 11.33 1.03
CA ASP A 150 3.52 11.56 1.06
C ASP A 150 2.88 11.04 2.36
N PHE A 151 3.26 9.82 2.78
CA PHE A 151 2.83 9.25 4.06
C PHE A 151 3.31 10.07 5.26
N LEU A 152 4.59 10.45 5.28
CA LEU A 152 5.16 11.24 6.38
C LEU A 152 4.55 12.64 6.47
N ASP A 153 4.20 13.25 5.33
CA ASP A 153 3.54 14.55 5.29
C ASP A 153 2.10 14.45 5.82
N ALA A 154 1.38 13.37 5.53
CA ALA A 154 0.10 13.08 6.17
C ALA A 154 0.24 12.93 7.70
N CYS A 155 1.29 12.28 8.18
CA CYS A 155 1.58 12.17 9.61
C CYS A 155 1.86 13.54 10.26
N ARG A 156 2.64 14.39 9.59
CA ARG A 156 2.93 15.76 10.05
C ARG A 156 1.68 16.62 10.13
N ALA A 157 0.81 16.54 9.11
CA ALA A 157 -0.45 17.27 9.07
C ALA A 157 -1.37 16.91 10.25
N VAL A 158 -1.56 15.63 10.54
CA VAL A 158 -2.36 15.15 11.68
C VAL A 158 -1.74 15.60 13.02
N ARG A 159 -0.41 15.52 13.14
CA ARG A 159 0.29 16.00 14.35
C ARG A 159 0.08 17.50 14.56
N ALA A 160 0.18 18.31 13.52
CA ALA A 160 -0.02 19.76 13.59
C ALA A 160 -1.46 20.11 13.99
N ALA A 161 -2.46 19.42 13.38
CA ALA A 161 -3.87 19.62 13.72
C ALA A 161 -4.17 19.30 15.20
N ASN A 162 -3.55 18.26 15.76
CA ASN A 162 -3.72 17.87 17.16
C ASN A 162 -2.93 18.75 18.14
N ALA A 163 -1.93 19.52 17.69
CA ALA A 163 -1.14 20.42 18.52
C ALA A 163 -1.75 21.81 18.66
N THR A 164 -2.74 22.18 17.82
CA THR A 164 -3.44 23.46 17.94
C THR A 164 -4.47 23.38 19.07
N PRO A 165 -4.36 24.17 20.16
CA PRO A 165 -5.35 24.16 21.23
C PRO A 165 -6.71 24.60 20.67
N SER A 166 -7.77 23.81 20.94
CA SER A 166 -9.14 24.26 20.73
C SER A 166 -9.37 25.50 21.58
N THR A 167 -9.47 26.66 20.94
CA THR A 167 -10.00 27.87 21.59
C THR A 167 -11.49 27.67 21.78
N ALA A 168 -11.85 26.86 22.76
CA ALA A 168 -13.22 26.79 23.27
C ALA A 168 -13.59 28.13 23.83
N GLN A 169 -14.44 28.85 23.14
CA GLN A 169 -15.11 30.05 23.67
C GLN A 169 -15.87 29.65 24.91
N SER A 170 -15.49 30.26 26.05
CA SER A 170 -16.33 30.25 27.24
C SER A 170 -17.60 31.02 26.94
N PRO A 171 -18.79 30.47 27.19
CA PRO A 171 -20.01 31.22 27.15
C PRO A 171 -20.05 32.19 28.34
N ARG A 172 -20.33 33.45 28.07
CA ARG A 172 -20.73 34.46 29.08
C ARG A 172 -22.18 34.22 29.50
#